data_d377538f143e91d5b48a17e96e90d67c
#
_entry.id   d377538f143e91d5b48a17e96e90d67c
#
_cell.length_a   1.000
_cell.length_b   1.000
_cell.length_c   1.000
_cell.angle_alpha   90.00
_cell.angle_beta   90.00
_cell.angle_gamma   90.00
#
_symmetry.space_group_name_H-M   'P 1'
#
loop_
_entity.id
_entity.type
_entity.pdbx_description
1 polymer ?
#
loop_
_entity_poly.entity_id
_entity_poly.type
_entity_poly.pdbx_seq_one_letter_code
_entity_poly.pdbx_strand_id
1 'polypeptide(L)'
;LALLDDFLEVKSSQKDLQSLKAKLKAKIPEILNYFGVKTYRSGQLLVCNCPIHAGDNITAFNINSDITSEYCGRWFCNTAGCHKKYGGDVIGLLRGLATINGNLSFTEVLKLASTFCGAEQVDYVSDAFNDIVLRDKDRPSGPSREEIRSKLIRPVDFYIKRGFSSEILDIFDVGICNDPAKEMHGRVVFPVYDPTGKVFIGCVGRTLINAPDKWKNQKGFKKSHHLYGLWLAFQTICQAGRIILVEGQGDVIRFHQAGIKNAVGIFGSRLSDHQELLLQKTGVTNITTVFDRDEAGDKCREDCNKLSRLFNVRHIMPLVDDIGEMSVEEVQGLKL
;
A
#
# COMPACT_ATOMS: atom_id res chain seq x y z
N LEU A 1 -27.49 -1.98 -7.05
CA LEU A 1 -27.63 -2.78 -5.83
C LEU A 1 -26.25 -3.33 -5.43
N ALA A 2 -25.49 -4.04 -6.31
CA ALA A 2 -24.19 -4.60 -6.00
C ALA A 2 -23.14 -3.54 -5.49
N LEU A 3 -23.15 -2.34 -6.06
CA LEU A 3 -22.27 -1.22 -5.62
C LEU A 3 -22.60 -0.70 -4.22
N LEU A 4 -23.84 -0.82 -3.80
CA LEU A 4 -24.29 -0.40 -2.46
C LEU A 4 -23.87 -1.44 -1.41
N ASP A 5 -23.92 -2.72 -1.77
CA ASP A 5 -23.51 -3.84 -0.91
C ASP A 5 -21.99 -3.83 -0.69
N ASP A 6 -21.19 -3.60 -1.74
CA ASP A 6 -19.73 -3.40 -1.64
C ASP A 6 -19.36 -2.20 -0.76
N PHE A 7 -20.11 -1.11 -0.86
CA PHE A 7 -19.91 0.08 -0.04
C PHE A 7 -20.27 -0.13 1.43
N LEU A 8 -21.28 -0.95 1.72
CA LEU A 8 -21.72 -1.28 3.08
C LEU A 8 -20.72 -2.24 3.78
N GLU A 9 -20.11 -3.17 3.05
CA GLU A 9 -19.13 -4.12 3.64
C GLU A 9 -17.75 -3.51 3.86
N VAL A 10 -17.29 -2.61 2.99
CA VAL A 10 -16.06 -1.85 3.25
C VAL A 10 -16.24 -0.93 4.46
N LYS A 11 -17.44 -0.38 4.66
CA LYS A 11 -17.79 0.28 5.93
C LYS A 11 -17.72 -0.67 7.11
N SER A 12 -17.98 -1.96 6.93
CA SER A 12 -17.88 -2.99 7.97
C SER A 12 -16.42 -3.24 8.38
N SER A 13 -15.51 -3.54 7.45
CA SER A 13 -14.09 -3.79 7.79
C SER A 13 -13.35 -2.55 8.31
N GLN A 14 -13.71 -1.35 7.81
CA GLN A 14 -13.26 -0.08 8.40
C GLN A 14 -13.83 0.14 9.80
N LYS A 15 -15.10 -0.20 9.98
CA LYS A 15 -15.77 -0.15 11.28
C LYS A 15 -15.06 -1.07 12.26
N ASP A 16 -14.57 -2.22 11.80
CA ASP A 16 -13.83 -3.19 12.62
C ASP A 16 -12.43 -2.68 12.99
N LEU A 17 -11.66 -2.12 12.07
CA LEU A 17 -10.37 -1.51 12.40
C LEU A 17 -10.51 -0.25 13.25
N GLN A 18 -11.50 0.61 12.97
CA GLN A 18 -11.80 1.78 13.79
C GLN A 18 -12.34 1.36 15.17
N SER A 19 -13.17 0.33 15.23
CA SER A 19 -13.65 -0.27 16.47
C SER A 19 -12.48 -0.86 17.28
N LEU A 20 -11.55 -1.58 16.62
CA LEU A 20 -10.34 -2.09 17.25
C LEU A 20 -9.47 -0.95 17.80
N LYS A 21 -9.21 0.10 17.01
CA LYS A 21 -8.48 1.28 17.47
C LYS A 21 -9.15 1.95 18.67
N ALA A 22 -10.48 2.09 18.64
CA ALA A 22 -11.23 2.67 19.75
C ALA A 22 -11.10 1.83 21.04
N LYS A 23 -11.20 0.51 20.93
CA LYS A 23 -11.01 -0.41 22.07
C LYS A 23 -9.57 -0.36 22.61
N LEU A 24 -8.58 -0.33 21.72
CA LEU A 24 -7.16 -0.26 22.11
C LEU A 24 -6.80 1.03 22.84
N LYS A 25 -7.46 2.15 22.55
CA LYS A 25 -7.25 3.41 23.27
C LYS A 25 -7.46 3.25 24.79
N ALA A 26 -8.47 2.50 25.18
CA ALA A 26 -8.73 2.20 26.59
C ALA A 26 -7.69 1.24 27.21
N LYS A 27 -6.91 0.54 26.37
CA LYS A 27 -5.92 -0.47 26.75
C LYS A 27 -4.47 0.05 26.74
N ILE A 28 -4.25 1.33 26.50
CA ILE A 28 -2.90 1.91 26.41
C ILE A 28 -2.04 1.57 27.64
N PRO A 29 -2.51 1.70 28.89
CA PRO A 29 -1.71 1.32 30.06
C PRO A 29 -1.36 -0.17 30.09
N GLU A 30 -2.30 -1.05 29.71
CA GLU A 30 -2.09 -2.50 29.64
C GLU A 30 -1.06 -2.85 28.55
N ILE A 31 -1.14 -2.21 27.39
CA ILE A 31 -0.20 -2.38 26.28
C ILE A 31 1.21 -1.99 26.71
N LEU A 32 1.39 -0.81 27.31
CA LEU A 32 2.69 -0.35 27.77
C LEU A 32 3.28 -1.29 28.83
N ASN A 33 2.45 -1.74 29.78
CA ASN A 33 2.87 -2.69 30.81
C ASN A 33 3.28 -4.05 30.23
N TYR A 34 2.55 -4.56 29.25
CA TYR A 34 2.87 -5.82 28.54
C TYR A 34 4.29 -5.80 27.93
N PHE A 35 4.69 -4.66 27.39
CA PHE A 35 6.04 -4.45 26.86
C PHE A 35 7.07 -3.98 27.91
N GLY A 36 6.71 -3.96 29.19
CA GLY A 36 7.59 -3.55 30.27
C GLY A 36 7.93 -2.06 30.29
N VAL A 37 7.14 -1.23 29.59
CA VAL A 37 7.38 0.21 29.48
C VAL A 37 6.86 0.93 30.72
N LYS A 38 7.79 1.45 31.53
CA LYS A 38 7.47 2.26 32.73
C LYS A 38 7.26 3.72 32.30
N THR A 39 6.10 4.27 32.60
CA THR A 39 5.74 5.65 32.29
C THR A 39 5.40 6.44 33.56
N TYR A 40 5.54 7.76 33.50
CA TYR A 40 4.97 8.68 34.46
C TYR A 40 3.92 9.57 33.79
N ARG A 41 2.97 10.06 34.59
CA ARG A 41 1.89 10.90 34.08
C ARG A 41 2.30 12.37 34.07
N SER A 42 2.06 13.06 32.93
CA SER A 42 2.21 14.50 32.79
C SER A 42 0.93 15.06 32.11
N GLY A 43 -0.01 15.52 32.95
CA GLY A 43 -1.34 15.92 32.47
C GLY A 43 -2.11 14.74 31.85
N GLN A 44 -2.50 14.90 30.57
CA GLN A 44 -3.17 13.85 29.77
C GLN A 44 -2.20 12.84 29.16
N LEU A 45 -0.89 13.08 29.28
CA LEU A 45 0.14 12.26 28.66
C LEU A 45 0.74 11.25 29.64
N LEU A 46 1.07 10.07 29.12
CA LEU A 46 2.04 9.17 29.69
C LEU A 46 3.38 9.40 28.99
N VAL A 47 4.44 9.60 29.78
CA VAL A 47 5.75 10.06 29.30
C VAL A 47 6.83 9.12 29.81
N CYS A 48 7.85 8.84 28.99
CA CYS A 48 9.05 8.12 29.39
C CYS A 48 10.18 8.33 28.34
N ASN A 49 11.33 7.72 28.59
CA ASN A 49 12.31 7.48 27.53
C ASN A 49 11.70 6.57 26.46
N CYS A 50 12.07 6.81 25.19
CA CYS A 50 11.43 6.06 24.10
C CYS A 50 11.86 4.58 24.11
N PRO A 51 10.93 3.64 24.32
CA PRO A 51 11.27 2.23 24.41
C PRO A 51 11.67 1.65 23.05
N ILE A 52 11.23 2.27 21.94
CA ILE A 52 11.40 1.74 20.58
C ILE A 52 12.84 1.89 20.08
N HIS A 53 13.52 3.01 20.40
CA HIS A 53 14.92 3.22 20.03
C HIS A 53 15.87 3.23 21.24
N ALA A 54 15.35 2.85 22.42
CA ALA A 54 16.11 2.74 23.66
C ALA A 54 16.92 4.02 24.01
N GLY A 55 16.36 5.20 23.75
CA GLY A 55 16.99 6.48 24.07
C GLY A 55 16.96 6.80 25.56
N ASP A 56 17.85 7.68 26.02
CA ASP A 56 18.03 8.10 27.41
C ASP A 56 17.18 9.30 27.82
N ASN A 57 16.63 10.04 26.85
CA ASN A 57 15.78 11.20 27.13
C ASN A 57 14.43 10.76 27.72
N ILE A 58 14.24 11.03 29.01
CA ILE A 58 13.06 10.63 29.78
C ILE A 58 11.74 11.28 29.33
N THR A 59 11.79 12.28 28.47
CA THR A 59 10.61 12.97 27.88
C THR A 59 10.45 12.69 26.38
N ALA A 60 11.24 11.78 25.82
CA ALA A 60 11.23 11.53 24.38
C ALA A 60 9.93 10.89 23.89
N PHE A 61 9.39 9.94 24.63
CA PHE A 61 8.13 9.26 24.32
C PHE A 61 6.97 9.92 25.06
N ASN A 62 5.92 10.24 24.31
CA ASN A 62 4.70 10.84 24.84
C ASN A 62 3.49 10.20 24.17
N ILE A 63 2.51 9.73 24.96
CA ILE A 63 1.25 9.22 24.44
C ILE A 63 0.07 9.82 25.21
N ASN A 64 -0.94 10.29 24.48
CA ASN A 64 -2.19 10.72 25.10
C ASN A 64 -3.03 9.50 25.49
N SER A 65 -3.24 9.30 26.80
CA SER A 65 -4.01 8.19 27.35
C SER A 65 -5.37 8.63 27.94
N ASP A 66 -5.73 9.89 27.79
CA ASP A 66 -7.03 10.39 28.23
C ASP A 66 -8.12 9.99 27.24
N ILE A 67 -8.99 9.06 27.65
CA ILE A 67 -10.05 8.51 26.80
C ILE A 67 -11.10 9.56 26.39
N THR A 68 -11.18 10.67 27.12
CA THR A 68 -12.10 11.78 26.80
C THR A 68 -11.52 12.73 25.76
N SER A 69 -10.22 12.64 25.48
CA SER A 69 -9.53 13.48 24.51
C SER A 69 -9.71 12.94 23.09
N GLU A 70 -9.97 13.82 22.13
CA GLU A 70 -9.95 13.49 20.70
C GLU A 70 -8.56 12.98 20.23
N TYR A 71 -7.50 13.37 20.95
CA TYR A 71 -6.12 12.95 20.70
C TYR A 71 -5.74 11.64 21.41
N CYS A 72 -6.68 10.98 22.10
CA CYS A 72 -6.40 9.70 22.76
C CYS A 72 -5.81 8.69 21.80
N GLY A 73 -4.71 8.05 22.20
CA GLY A 73 -3.97 7.08 21.40
C GLY A 73 -2.95 7.67 20.44
N ARG A 74 -2.85 9.00 20.33
CA ARG A 74 -1.74 9.65 19.58
C ARG A 74 -0.47 9.64 20.42
N TRP A 75 0.62 9.26 19.79
CA TRP A 75 1.92 9.19 20.43
C TRP A 75 3.01 9.81 19.57
N PHE A 76 4.07 10.26 20.24
CA PHE A 76 5.22 10.92 19.62
C PHE A 76 6.53 10.42 20.23
N CYS A 77 7.58 10.38 19.43
CA CYS A 77 8.95 10.30 19.88
C CYS A 77 9.67 11.58 19.41
N ASN A 78 10.07 12.43 20.35
CA ASN A 78 10.62 13.76 20.05
C ASN A 78 12.10 13.72 19.65
N THR A 79 12.83 12.62 19.92
CA THR A 79 14.25 12.50 19.58
C THR A 79 14.47 11.80 18.25
N ALA A 80 14.06 10.54 18.11
CA ALA A 80 14.32 9.74 16.91
C ALA A 80 13.13 9.68 15.92
N GLY A 81 11.99 10.34 16.22
CA GLY A 81 10.84 10.37 15.33
C GLY A 81 10.20 9.00 15.08
N CYS A 82 10.27 8.04 16.01
CA CYS A 82 9.77 6.68 15.84
C CYS A 82 8.32 6.62 15.38
N HIS A 83 7.47 7.55 15.84
CA HIS A 83 6.08 7.67 15.40
C HIS A 83 5.94 7.93 13.89
N LYS A 84 6.92 8.57 13.25
CA LYS A 84 6.94 8.79 11.80
C LYS A 84 7.22 7.48 11.04
N LYS A 85 8.00 6.58 11.66
CA LYS A 85 8.35 5.28 11.07
C LYS A 85 7.23 4.24 11.21
N TYR A 86 6.56 4.20 12.37
CA TYR A 86 5.61 3.14 12.71
C TYR A 86 4.14 3.58 12.63
N GLY A 87 3.86 4.89 12.57
CA GLY A 87 2.54 5.51 12.65
C GLY A 87 2.28 6.10 14.03
N GLY A 88 1.62 7.27 14.08
CA GLY A 88 1.37 8.04 15.30
C GLY A 88 0.10 7.64 16.08
N ASP A 89 -0.56 6.54 15.72
CA ASP A 89 -1.75 6.02 16.39
C ASP A 89 -1.42 4.78 17.26
N VAL A 90 -2.44 4.22 17.92
CA VAL A 90 -2.27 3.07 18.82
C VAL A 90 -1.80 1.79 18.09
N ILE A 91 -2.14 1.60 16.81
CA ILE A 91 -1.63 0.48 16.02
C ILE A 91 -0.16 0.70 15.68
N GLY A 92 0.20 1.92 15.28
CA GLY A 92 1.59 2.32 15.07
C GLY A 92 2.44 2.18 16.33
N LEU A 93 1.88 2.48 17.52
CA LEU A 93 2.53 2.22 18.79
C LEU A 93 2.82 0.74 18.98
N LEU A 94 1.83 -0.13 18.81
CA LEU A 94 2.01 -1.59 18.92
C LEU A 94 3.08 -2.11 17.96
N ARG A 95 3.10 -1.61 16.72
CA ARG A 95 4.15 -1.95 15.73
C ARG A 95 5.54 -1.56 16.22
N GLY A 96 5.67 -0.34 16.75
CA GLY A 96 6.94 0.12 17.29
C GLY A 96 7.39 -0.70 18.49
N LEU A 97 6.49 -0.95 19.44
CA LEU A 97 6.78 -1.75 20.64
C LEU A 97 7.09 -3.21 20.30
N ALA A 98 6.43 -3.78 19.30
CA ALA A 98 6.69 -5.15 18.85
C ALA A 98 8.14 -5.38 18.38
N THR A 99 8.86 -4.32 17.97
CA THR A 99 10.28 -4.43 17.61
C THR A 99 11.20 -4.68 18.80
N ILE A 100 10.74 -4.46 20.02
CA ILE A 100 11.51 -4.71 21.26
C ILE A 100 11.67 -6.23 21.49
N ASN A 101 10.64 -7.00 21.18
CA ASN A 101 10.56 -8.45 21.42
C ASN A 101 10.77 -9.29 20.17
N GLY A 102 11.24 -8.70 19.06
CA GLY A 102 11.38 -9.31 17.76
C GLY A 102 10.54 -8.57 16.71
N ASN A 103 10.88 -8.69 15.46
CA ASN A 103 10.15 -8.01 14.38
C ASN A 103 8.86 -8.79 14.05
N LEU A 104 7.76 -8.46 14.71
CA LEU A 104 6.44 -8.97 14.34
C LEU A 104 6.00 -8.38 12.99
N SER A 105 5.41 -9.22 12.15
CA SER A 105 4.70 -8.80 10.95
C SER A 105 3.47 -7.94 11.34
N PHE A 106 2.95 -7.16 10.40
CA PHE A 106 1.76 -6.34 10.68
C PHE A 106 0.54 -7.19 11.08
N THR A 107 0.41 -8.38 10.50
CA THR A 107 -0.62 -9.37 10.87
C THR A 107 -0.50 -9.82 12.32
N GLU A 108 0.72 -10.15 12.76
CA GLU A 108 0.97 -10.56 14.14
C GLU A 108 0.69 -9.41 15.11
N VAL A 109 0.98 -8.17 14.71
CA VAL A 109 0.61 -6.97 15.48
C VAL A 109 -0.91 -6.82 15.59
N LEU A 110 -1.68 -7.08 14.52
CA LEU A 110 -3.15 -7.03 14.59
C LEU A 110 -3.72 -8.17 15.45
N LYS A 111 -3.14 -9.37 15.37
CA LYS A 111 -3.49 -10.49 16.26
C LYS A 111 -3.23 -10.13 17.73
N LEU A 112 -2.07 -9.56 18.01
CA LEU A 112 -1.73 -9.06 19.36
C LEU A 112 -2.70 -7.94 19.80
N ALA A 113 -3.04 -7.01 18.91
CA ALA A 113 -4.03 -5.96 19.18
C ALA A 113 -5.39 -6.54 19.59
N SER A 114 -5.83 -7.60 18.91
CA SER A 114 -7.10 -8.28 19.20
C SER A 114 -7.10 -8.95 20.57
N THR A 115 -5.97 -9.53 21.01
CA THR A 115 -5.88 -10.14 22.34
C THR A 115 -6.09 -9.13 23.46
N PHE A 116 -5.59 -7.89 23.32
CA PHE A 116 -5.87 -6.83 24.29
C PHE A 116 -7.34 -6.42 24.37
N CYS A 117 -8.10 -6.70 23.31
CA CYS A 117 -9.52 -6.35 23.22
C CYS A 117 -10.45 -7.52 23.63
N GLY A 118 -9.89 -8.67 24.05
CA GLY A 118 -10.68 -9.86 24.40
C GLY A 118 -11.42 -10.47 23.22
N ALA A 119 -11.03 -10.15 21.99
CA ALA A 119 -11.59 -10.74 20.80
C ALA A 119 -10.95 -12.12 20.56
N GLU A 120 -11.73 -13.12 20.17
CA GLU A 120 -11.19 -14.33 19.58
C GLU A 120 -10.28 -13.97 18.41
N GLN A 121 -9.23 -14.77 18.15
CA GLN A 121 -8.25 -14.48 17.11
C GLN A 121 -8.94 -14.29 15.75
N VAL A 122 -9.12 -13.05 15.34
CA VAL A 122 -9.59 -12.72 14.00
C VAL A 122 -8.37 -12.72 13.10
N ASP A 123 -8.42 -13.52 12.05
CA ASP A 123 -7.36 -13.57 11.04
C ASP A 123 -7.53 -12.42 10.04
N TYR A 124 -7.22 -11.20 10.47
CA TYR A 124 -7.40 -9.97 9.70
C TYR A 124 -6.72 -9.96 8.32
N VAL A 125 -5.73 -10.85 8.10
CA VAL A 125 -5.06 -10.93 6.79
C VAL A 125 -5.77 -11.91 5.88
N SER A 126 -6.24 -13.04 6.42
CA SER A 126 -7.07 -13.95 5.64
C SER A 126 -8.39 -13.28 5.29
N ASP A 127 -8.98 -12.50 6.19
CA ASP A 127 -10.22 -11.79 5.95
C ASP A 127 -10.05 -10.65 4.93
N ALA A 128 -9.02 -9.79 5.08
CA ALA A 128 -8.73 -8.77 4.06
C ALA A 128 -8.36 -9.39 2.70
N PHE A 129 -7.60 -10.50 2.70
CA PHE A 129 -7.30 -11.23 1.48
C PHE A 129 -8.56 -11.88 0.92
N ASN A 130 -9.39 -12.47 1.77
CA ASN A 130 -10.67 -13.08 1.40
C ASN A 130 -11.65 -12.02 0.88
N ASP A 131 -11.75 -10.85 1.51
CA ASP A 131 -12.61 -9.75 1.05
C ASP A 131 -12.18 -9.17 -0.31
N ILE A 132 -10.86 -9.17 -0.59
CA ILE A 132 -10.34 -8.76 -1.89
C ILE A 132 -10.42 -9.89 -2.92
N VAL A 133 -10.27 -11.16 -2.48
CA VAL A 133 -10.05 -12.33 -3.34
C VAL A 133 -11.29 -13.22 -3.47
N LEU A 134 -12.14 -13.36 -2.45
CA LEU A 134 -13.00 -14.54 -2.28
C LEU A 134 -14.50 -14.31 -2.27
N ARG A 135 -15.05 -13.35 -2.98
CA ARG A 135 -16.44 -13.52 -3.39
C ARG A 135 -16.48 -14.37 -4.67
N ASP A 136 -16.62 -15.67 -4.51
CA ASP A 136 -16.71 -16.64 -5.62
C ASP A 136 -17.79 -16.30 -6.66
N LYS A 137 -18.78 -15.48 -6.30
CA LYS A 137 -19.85 -15.02 -7.20
C LYS A 137 -19.43 -13.89 -8.14
N ASP A 138 -18.39 -13.14 -7.81
CA ASP A 138 -17.91 -11.97 -8.55
C ASP A 138 -16.47 -12.15 -9.07
N ARG A 139 -15.92 -13.37 -9.06
CA ARG A 139 -14.61 -13.62 -9.68
C ARG A 139 -14.68 -13.26 -11.15
N PRO A 140 -13.81 -12.35 -11.62
CA PRO A 140 -13.75 -12.06 -13.05
C PRO A 140 -13.46 -13.37 -13.80
N SER A 141 -14.36 -13.73 -14.72
CA SER A 141 -14.09 -14.79 -15.68
C SER A 141 -13.19 -14.21 -16.77
N GLY A 142 -12.00 -14.78 -16.90
CA GLY A 142 -11.04 -14.31 -17.89
C GLY A 142 -9.98 -15.36 -18.19
N PRO A 143 -9.12 -15.12 -19.19
CA PRO A 143 -7.99 -16.00 -19.50
C PRO A 143 -7.08 -16.13 -18.27
N SER A 144 -6.41 -17.28 -18.16
CA SER A 144 -5.40 -17.48 -17.14
C SER A 144 -4.16 -16.61 -17.42
N ARG A 145 -3.34 -16.43 -16.38
CA ARG A 145 -2.06 -15.72 -16.51
C ARG A 145 -1.16 -16.40 -17.54
N GLU A 146 -1.09 -17.72 -17.55
CA GLU A 146 -0.30 -18.52 -18.49
C GLU A 146 -0.75 -18.31 -19.93
N GLU A 147 -2.06 -18.25 -20.17
CA GLU A 147 -2.61 -17.98 -21.50
C GLU A 147 -2.23 -16.59 -22.01
N ILE A 148 -2.21 -15.57 -21.13
CA ILE A 148 -1.77 -14.23 -21.52
C ILE A 148 -0.27 -14.21 -21.78
N ARG A 149 0.53 -14.82 -20.91
CA ARG A 149 1.99 -14.92 -21.06
C ARG A 149 2.38 -15.56 -22.37
N SER A 150 1.69 -16.61 -22.79
CA SER A 150 1.97 -17.35 -24.04
C SER A 150 1.68 -16.54 -25.33
N LYS A 151 0.85 -15.49 -25.23
CA LYS A 151 0.44 -14.62 -26.35
C LYS A 151 1.30 -13.36 -26.49
N LEU A 152 2.27 -13.14 -25.62
CA LEU A 152 3.11 -11.97 -25.60
C LEU A 152 4.56 -12.31 -25.97
N ILE A 153 5.16 -11.52 -26.85
CA ILE A 153 6.60 -11.62 -27.15
C ILE A 153 7.37 -10.92 -26.05
N ARG A 154 8.24 -11.67 -25.37
CA ARG A 154 9.07 -11.21 -24.25
C ARG A 154 10.52 -11.67 -24.44
N PRO A 155 11.53 -10.95 -23.96
CA PRO A 155 11.46 -9.65 -23.30
C PRO A 155 11.19 -8.51 -24.28
N VAL A 156 11.02 -7.28 -23.74
CA VAL A 156 10.76 -6.06 -24.53
C VAL A 156 12.01 -5.19 -24.55
N ASP A 157 12.76 -5.20 -25.63
CA ASP A 157 14.03 -4.47 -25.80
C ASP A 157 13.92 -2.97 -25.49
N PHE A 158 12.78 -2.35 -25.83
CA PHE A 158 12.54 -0.95 -25.53
C PHE A 158 12.67 -0.62 -24.04
N TYR A 159 12.17 -1.50 -23.17
CA TYR A 159 12.26 -1.31 -21.70
C TYR A 159 13.61 -1.74 -21.16
N ILE A 160 14.25 -2.74 -21.76
CA ILE A 160 15.63 -3.12 -21.40
C ILE A 160 16.58 -1.95 -21.67
N LYS A 161 16.45 -1.27 -22.80
CA LYS A 161 17.25 -0.06 -23.12
C LYS A 161 16.98 1.11 -22.16
N ARG A 162 15.87 1.11 -21.46
CA ARG A 162 15.52 2.08 -20.40
C ARG A 162 15.95 1.60 -19.02
N GLY A 163 16.80 0.58 -18.91
CA GLY A 163 17.38 0.09 -17.65
C GLY A 163 16.47 -0.83 -16.83
N PHE A 164 15.42 -1.43 -17.43
CA PHE A 164 14.66 -2.49 -16.79
C PHE A 164 15.30 -3.84 -17.08
N SER A 165 15.44 -4.69 -16.07
CA SER A 165 15.97 -6.03 -16.30
C SER A 165 14.92 -6.94 -16.98
N SER A 166 15.39 -7.95 -17.71
CA SER A 166 14.52 -8.95 -18.34
C SER A 166 13.68 -9.70 -17.32
N GLU A 167 14.28 -9.99 -16.17
CA GLU A 167 13.66 -10.71 -15.06
C GLU A 167 12.49 -9.93 -14.47
N ILE A 168 12.67 -8.61 -14.22
CA ILE A 168 11.57 -7.80 -13.67
C ILE A 168 10.43 -7.64 -14.67
N LEU A 169 10.73 -7.47 -15.95
CA LEU A 169 9.72 -7.41 -17.01
C LEU A 169 8.95 -8.73 -17.12
N ASP A 170 9.63 -9.87 -16.94
CA ASP A 170 9.02 -11.19 -16.96
C ASP A 170 8.11 -11.43 -15.73
N ILE A 171 8.50 -10.95 -14.56
CA ILE A 171 7.66 -11.01 -13.34
C ILE A 171 6.32 -10.28 -13.55
N PHE A 172 6.33 -9.16 -14.26
CA PHE A 172 5.14 -8.36 -14.57
C PHE A 172 4.45 -8.77 -15.88
N ASP A 173 4.94 -9.81 -16.58
CA ASP A 173 4.44 -10.30 -17.86
C ASP A 173 4.40 -9.22 -18.95
N VAL A 174 5.33 -8.26 -18.90
CA VAL A 174 5.41 -7.20 -19.90
C VAL A 174 5.88 -7.77 -21.23
N GLY A 175 5.09 -7.59 -22.29
CA GLY A 175 5.43 -8.14 -23.60
C GLY A 175 4.72 -7.41 -24.75
N ILE A 176 5.12 -7.68 -25.98
CA ILE A 176 4.52 -7.11 -27.16
C ILE A 176 3.39 -8.02 -27.65
N CYS A 177 2.21 -7.45 -27.88
CA CYS A 177 1.12 -8.14 -28.54
C CYS A 177 1.36 -8.17 -30.06
N ASN A 178 1.62 -9.36 -30.60
CA ASN A 178 1.89 -9.54 -32.04
C ASN A 178 0.70 -10.13 -32.84
N ASP A 179 -0.46 -10.25 -32.19
CA ASP A 179 -1.68 -10.75 -32.87
C ASP A 179 -2.40 -9.58 -33.56
N PRO A 180 -2.46 -9.55 -34.92
CA PRO A 180 -3.10 -8.47 -35.66
C PRO A 180 -4.62 -8.40 -35.46
N ALA A 181 -5.25 -9.46 -35.00
CA ALA A 181 -6.67 -9.47 -34.65
C ALA A 181 -6.98 -8.81 -33.27
N LYS A 182 -5.96 -8.46 -32.50
CA LYS A 182 -6.14 -7.86 -31.18
C LYS A 182 -5.98 -6.35 -31.23
N GLU A 183 -6.78 -5.64 -30.42
CA GLU A 183 -6.71 -4.18 -30.34
C GLU A 183 -5.38 -3.64 -29.78
N MET A 184 -4.59 -4.49 -29.13
CA MET A 184 -3.26 -4.17 -28.60
C MET A 184 -2.12 -4.54 -29.55
N HIS A 185 -2.43 -4.92 -30.80
CA HIS A 185 -1.41 -5.28 -31.79
C HIS A 185 -0.32 -4.21 -31.90
N GLY A 186 0.93 -4.64 -31.89
CA GLY A 186 2.12 -3.79 -31.98
C GLY A 186 2.43 -2.94 -30.75
N ARG A 187 1.65 -3.07 -29.67
CA ARG A 187 1.89 -2.35 -28.41
C ARG A 187 2.61 -3.21 -27.41
N VAL A 188 3.40 -2.57 -26.57
CA VAL A 188 3.85 -3.18 -25.30
C VAL A 188 2.68 -3.21 -24.37
N VAL A 189 2.33 -4.39 -23.92
CA VAL A 189 1.19 -4.67 -23.04
C VAL A 189 1.67 -4.84 -21.61
N PHE A 190 0.96 -4.20 -20.71
CA PHE A 190 1.08 -4.32 -19.27
C PHE A 190 -0.17 -5.02 -18.76
N PRO A 191 -0.13 -6.34 -18.55
CA PRO A 191 -1.28 -7.08 -18.06
C PRO A 191 -1.67 -6.68 -16.63
N VAL A 192 -2.94 -6.79 -16.32
CA VAL A 192 -3.50 -6.62 -14.98
C VAL A 192 -4.23 -7.89 -14.61
N TYR A 193 -3.92 -8.40 -13.44
CA TYR A 193 -4.52 -9.62 -12.92
C TYR A 193 -5.37 -9.32 -11.69
N ASP A 194 -6.25 -10.26 -11.36
CA ASP A 194 -6.97 -10.27 -10.10
C ASP A 194 -5.97 -10.31 -8.91
N PRO A 195 -6.38 -10.01 -7.68
CA PRO A 195 -5.48 -10.00 -6.54
C PRO A 195 -4.76 -11.34 -6.28
N THR A 196 -5.27 -12.46 -6.80
CA THR A 196 -4.58 -13.76 -6.73
C THR A 196 -3.45 -13.91 -7.76
N GLY A 197 -3.38 -13.02 -8.74
CA GLY A 197 -2.45 -13.09 -9.86
C GLY A 197 -2.74 -14.21 -10.86
N LYS A 198 -3.92 -14.83 -10.82
CA LYS A 198 -4.27 -16.00 -11.65
C LYS A 198 -5.13 -15.66 -12.85
N VAL A 199 -6.05 -14.72 -12.69
CA VAL A 199 -7.05 -14.37 -13.71
C VAL A 199 -6.72 -13.02 -14.32
N PHE A 200 -6.65 -12.96 -15.63
CA PHE A 200 -6.45 -11.72 -16.38
C PHE A 200 -7.73 -10.87 -16.36
N ILE A 201 -7.61 -9.62 -15.94
CA ILE A 201 -8.72 -8.67 -15.84
C ILE A 201 -8.74 -7.73 -17.05
N GLY A 202 -7.56 -7.35 -17.54
CA GLY A 202 -7.40 -6.42 -18.63
C GLY A 202 -5.96 -5.95 -18.77
N CYS A 203 -5.72 -5.00 -19.65
CA CYS A 203 -4.38 -4.47 -19.84
C CYS A 203 -4.38 -3.01 -20.29
N VAL A 204 -3.20 -2.41 -20.16
CA VAL A 204 -2.85 -1.14 -20.77
C VAL A 204 -1.74 -1.38 -21.78
N GLY A 205 -1.84 -0.77 -22.96
CA GLY A 205 -0.87 -0.90 -24.04
C GLY A 205 -0.16 0.42 -24.34
N ARG A 206 1.17 0.39 -24.46
CA ARG A 206 1.99 1.53 -24.90
C ARG A 206 2.46 1.31 -26.33
N THR A 207 2.27 2.31 -27.20
CA THR A 207 2.88 2.28 -28.53
C THR A 207 4.39 2.53 -28.44
N LEU A 208 5.13 1.88 -29.35
CA LEU A 208 6.59 2.07 -29.51
C LEU A 208 6.93 3.15 -30.55
N ILE A 209 5.94 3.59 -31.30
CA ILE A 209 6.09 4.65 -32.29
C ILE A 209 5.57 5.97 -31.73
N ASN A 210 6.01 7.09 -32.30
CA ASN A 210 5.49 8.40 -31.96
C ASN A 210 4.07 8.55 -32.54
N ALA A 211 3.07 8.42 -31.67
CA ALA A 211 1.66 8.54 -32.02
C ALA A 211 0.89 9.30 -30.94
N PRO A 212 -0.20 10.00 -31.31
CA PRO A 212 -0.99 10.78 -30.35
C PRO A 212 -1.53 9.94 -29.18
N ASP A 213 -1.91 8.70 -29.44
CA ASP A 213 -2.41 7.75 -28.46
C ASP A 213 -1.28 6.88 -27.87
N LYS A 214 -0.28 7.51 -27.23
CA LYS A 214 0.86 6.83 -26.60
C LYS A 214 0.42 5.66 -25.70
N TRP A 215 -0.65 5.85 -24.92
CA TRP A 215 -1.23 4.85 -24.05
C TRP A 215 -2.67 4.51 -24.44
N LYS A 216 -3.01 3.23 -24.41
CA LYS A 216 -4.35 2.72 -24.73
C LYS A 216 -4.78 1.72 -23.66
N ASN A 217 -6.00 1.88 -23.15
CA ASN A 217 -6.63 0.88 -22.29
C ASN A 217 -7.37 -0.14 -23.15
N GLN A 218 -7.35 -1.40 -22.77
CA GLN A 218 -8.18 -2.42 -23.39
C GLN A 218 -9.66 -2.04 -23.27
N LYS A 219 -10.43 -2.27 -24.33
CA LYS A 219 -11.87 -2.00 -24.33
C LYS A 219 -12.56 -2.77 -23.19
N GLY A 220 -13.34 -2.07 -22.40
CA GLY A 220 -14.03 -2.63 -21.23
C GLY A 220 -13.19 -2.69 -19.95
N PHE A 221 -11.88 -2.54 -20.01
CA PHE A 221 -11.03 -2.46 -18.82
C PHE A 221 -11.18 -1.11 -18.12
N LYS A 222 -11.68 -1.13 -16.90
CA LYS A 222 -11.86 0.05 -16.05
C LYS A 222 -10.65 0.25 -15.14
N LYS A 223 -9.58 0.87 -15.66
CA LYS A 223 -8.34 1.10 -14.91
C LYS A 223 -8.54 1.76 -13.54
N SER A 224 -9.57 2.62 -13.40
CA SER A 224 -9.93 3.29 -12.15
C SER A 224 -10.45 2.34 -11.07
N HIS A 225 -10.74 1.09 -11.38
CA HIS A 225 -11.18 0.09 -10.40
C HIS A 225 -10.02 -0.77 -9.88
N HIS A 226 -8.79 -0.55 -10.32
CA HIS A 226 -7.65 -1.39 -10.04
C HIS A 226 -6.43 -0.58 -9.63
N LEU A 227 -5.49 -1.24 -8.95
CA LEU A 227 -4.14 -0.73 -8.67
C LEU A 227 -3.15 -1.64 -9.40
N TYR A 228 -2.30 -1.05 -10.25
CA TYR A 228 -1.31 -1.83 -11.00
C TYR A 228 -0.29 -2.47 -10.07
N GLY A 229 0.01 -3.73 -10.28
CA GLY A 229 0.98 -4.47 -9.48
C GLY A 229 0.45 -4.98 -8.13
N LEU A 230 -0.82 -4.71 -7.78
CA LEU A 230 -1.39 -5.12 -6.48
C LEU A 230 -1.26 -6.63 -6.25
N TRP A 231 -1.44 -7.47 -7.28
CA TRP A 231 -1.33 -8.93 -7.19
C TRP A 231 0.07 -9.43 -6.78
N LEU A 232 1.12 -8.65 -7.07
CA LEU A 232 2.50 -8.94 -6.66
C LEU A 232 2.84 -8.29 -5.32
N ALA A 233 2.27 -7.12 -5.07
CA ALA A 233 2.58 -6.30 -3.90
C ALA A 233 1.79 -6.70 -2.65
N PHE A 234 0.63 -7.34 -2.80
CA PHE A 234 -0.36 -7.50 -1.73
C PHE A 234 0.22 -8.13 -0.46
N GLN A 235 0.94 -9.25 -0.60
CA GLN A 235 1.54 -9.92 0.56
C GLN A 235 2.54 -9.01 1.29
N THR A 236 3.41 -8.31 0.53
CA THR A 236 4.39 -7.38 1.10
C THR A 236 3.70 -6.19 1.75
N ILE A 237 2.62 -5.68 1.15
CA ILE A 237 1.80 -4.60 1.70
C ILE A 237 1.23 -5.00 3.07
N CYS A 238 0.61 -6.18 3.15
CA CYS A 238 0.04 -6.69 4.40
C CYS A 238 1.10 -6.90 5.47
N GLN A 239 2.27 -7.45 5.12
CA GLN A 239 3.38 -7.67 6.05
C GLN A 239 3.98 -6.34 6.55
N ALA A 240 4.14 -5.36 5.65
CA ALA A 240 4.72 -4.07 5.99
C ALA A 240 3.73 -3.11 6.67
N GLY A 241 2.41 -3.30 6.51
CA GLY A 241 1.35 -2.38 6.94
C GLY A 241 1.43 -1.00 6.28
N ARG A 242 2.08 -0.92 5.13
CA ARG A 242 2.26 0.30 4.35
C ARG A 242 2.28 0.02 2.86
N ILE A 243 1.84 1.00 2.08
CA ILE A 243 1.79 0.96 0.63
C ILE A 243 2.46 2.19 0.04
N ILE A 244 3.10 2.02 -1.11
CA ILE A 244 3.65 3.12 -1.89
C ILE A 244 2.78 3.29 -3.12
N LEU A 245 2.26 4.50 -3.32
CA LEU A 245 1.49 4.86 -4.50
C LEU A 245 2.35 5.62 -5.48
N VAL A 246 2.35 5.18 -6.72
CA VAL A 246 3.00 5.81 -7.88
C VAL A 246 2.01 5.99 -9.02
N GLU A 247 2.37 6.75 -10.06
CA GLU A 247 1.43 7.06 -11.14
C GLU A 247 1.22 5.89 -12.11
N GLY A 248 2.30 5.34 -12.62
CA GLY A 248 2.29 4.49 -13.77
C GLY A 248 2.85 3.09 -13.58
N GLN A 249 2.77 2.30 -14.65
CA GLN A 249 3.24 0.92 -14.66
C GLN A 249 4.77 0.84 -14.60
N GLY A 250 5.45 1.76 -15.29
CA GLY A 250 6.92 1.85 -15.30
C GLY A 250 7.47 2.08 -13.90
N ASP A 251 6.85 2.99 -13.16
CA ASP A 251 7.27 3.36 -11.81
C ASP A 251 7.15 2.18 -10.85
N VAL A 252 6.01 1.47 -10.90
CA VAL A 252 5.81 0.24 -10.09
C VAL A 252 6.92 -0.77 -10.39
N ILE A 253 7.19 -1.02 -11.66
CA ILE A 253 8.21 -2.00 -12.08
C ILE A 253 9.60 -1.53 -11.62
N ARG A 254 9.89 -0.23 -11.66
CA ARG A 254 11.15 0.37 -11.18
C ARG A 254 11.32 0.17 -9.68
N PHE A 255 10.28 0.44 -8.88
CA PHE A 255 10.30 0.18 -7.43
C PHE A 255 10.54 -1.30 -7.12
N HIS A 256 9.82 -2.19 -7.81
CA HIS A 256 9.99 -3.65 -7.63
C HIS A 256 11.40 -4.12 -8.02
N GLN A 257 11.98 -3.56 -9.09
CA GLN A 257 13.37 -3.85 -9.49
C GLN A 257 14.37 -3.40 -8.41
N ALA A 258 14.09 -2.29 -7.74
CA ALA A 258 14.89 -1.80 -6.61
C ALA A 258 14.68 -2.60 -5.30
N GLY A 259 13.88 -3.67 -5.32
CA GLY A 259 13.58 -4.52 -4.16
C GLY A 259 12.44 -4.00 -3.28
N ILE A 260 11.81 -2.89 -3.63
CA ILE A 260 10.70 -2.26 -2.88
C ILE A 260 9.37 -2.78 -3.43
N LYS A 261 8.90 -3.92 -2.87
CA LYS A 261 7.81 -4.72 -3.44
C LYS A 261 6.39 -4.33 -2.97
N ASN A 262 6.24 -3.26 -2.21
CA ASN A 262 4.94 -2.73 -1.75
C ASN A 262 4.48 -1.49 -2.54
N ALA A 263 5.02 -1.26 -3.73
CA ALA A 263 4.61 -0.20 -4.63
C ALA A 263 3.50 -0.67 -5.57
N VAL A 264 2.49 0.20 -5.79
CA VAL A 264 1.39 0.00 -6.74
C VAL A 264 1.07 1.28 -7.50
N GLY A 265 0.56 1.15 -8.73
CA GLY A 265 0.25 2.29 -9.62
C GLY A 265 -1.26 2.59 -9.68
N ILE A 266 -1.59 3.87 -9.75
CA ILE A 266 -2.97 4.35 -9.86
C ILE A 266 -3.44 4.55 -11.30
N PHE A 267 -2.62 4.19 -12.30
CA PHE A 267 -2.88 4.31 -13.74
C PHE A 267 -3.08 5.76 -14.24
N GLY A 268 -2.46 6.73 -13.66
CA GLY A 268 -2.49 8.13 -14.07
C GLY A 268 -2.50 9.11 -12.92
N SER A 269 -2.99 10.33 -13.18
CA SER A 269 -2.85 11.49 -12.30
C SER A 269 -4.02 11.73 -11.35
N ARG A 270 -4.91 10.77 -11.14
CA ARG A 270 -6.05 10.89 -10.22
C ARG A 270 -6.35 9.59 -9.50
N LEU A 271 -6.54 9.66 -8.21
CA LEU A 271 -7.00 8.54 -7.40
C LEU A 271 -8.54 8.48 -7.42
N SER A 272 -9.09 7.36 -7.89
CA SER A 272 -10.54 7.14 -7.90
C SER A 272 -11.06 6.63 -6.55
N ASP A 273 -12.38 6.74 -6.35
CA ASP A 273 -13.03 6.21 -5.13
C ASP A 273 -12.91 4.68 -5.04
N HIS A 274 -12.92 3.97 -6.18
CA HIS A 274 -12.70 2.52 -6.19
C HIS A 274 -11.27 2.14 -5.78
N GLN A 275 -10.26 2.92 -6.19
CA GLN A 275 -8.89 2.72 -5.76
C GLN A 275 -8.71 3.05 -4.28
N GLU A 276 -9.38 4.11 -3.78
CA GLU A 276 -9.44 4.40 -2.35
C GLU A 276 -10.03 3.22 -1.56
N LEU A 277 -11.12 2.61 -2.06
CA LEU A 277 -11.72 1.40 -1.50
C LEU A 277 -10.74 0.21 -1.47
N LEU A 278 -9.98 0.00 -2.56
CA LEU A 278 -8.95 -1.05 -2.57
C LEU A 278 -7.87 -0.81 -1.52
N LEU A 279 -7.42 0.44 -1.35
CA LEU A 279 -6.46 0.79 -0.31
C LEU A 279 -7.00 0.49 1.09
N GLN A 280 -8.27 0.78 1.34
CA GLN A 280 -8.94 0.46 2.60
C GLN A 280 -8.99 -1.05 2.85
N LYS A 281 -9.32 -1.83 1.82
CA LYS A 281 -9.37 -3.31 1.88
C LYS A 281 -8.01 -3.95 2.18
N THR A 282 -6.89 -3.31 1.83
CA THR A 282 -5.56 -3.82 2.17
C THR A 282 -5.25 -3.76 3.67
N GLY A 283 -6.05 -3.05 4.46
CA GLY A 283 -5.84 -2.89 5.91
C GLY A 283 -4.60 -2.07 6.29
N VAL A 284 -3.93 -1.41 5.33
CA VAL A 284 -2.77 -0.56 5.63
C VAL A 284 -3.17 0.66 6.45
N THR A 285 -2.25 1.16 7.24
CA THR A 285 -2.41 2.41 7.98
C THR A 285 -1.55 3.54 7.44
N ASN A 286 -0.53 3.22 6.66
CA ASN A 286 0.43 4.19 6.15
C ASN A 286 0.48 4.13 4.62
N ILE A 287 0.34 5.30 4.00
CA ILE A 287 0.48 5.49 2.56
C ILE A 287 1.63 6.45 2.31
N THR A 288 2.59 6.04 1.50
CA THR A 288 3.61 6.92 0.95
C THR A 288 3.30 7.15 -0.52
N THR A 289 3.19 8.38 -0.96
CA THR A 289 3.05 8.70 -2.38
C THR A 289 4.39 9.16 -2.93
N VAL A 290 4.74 8.66 -4.10
CA VAL A 290 5.89 9.13 -4.89
C VAL A 290 5.38 9.32 -6.30
N PHE A 291 5.05 10.56 -6.66
CA PHE A 291 4.54 10.94 -7.99
C PHE A 291 5.56 11.81 -8.70
N ASP A 292 5.50 11.87 -10.02
CA ASP A 292 6.42 12.64 -10.84
C ASP A 292 6.51 14.11 -10.44
N ARG A 293 7.62 14.78 -10.78
CA ARG A 293 7.86 16.19 -10.46
C ARG A 293 7.32 17.11 -11.56
N ASP A 294 6.03 16.93 -11.85
CA ASP A 294 5.32 17.73 -12.84
C ASP A 294 3.95 18.18 -12.31
N GLU A 295 3.22 18.94 -13.09
CA GLU A 295 1.88 19.44 -12.73
C GLU A 295 0.89 18.29 -12.50
N ALA A 296 1.03 17.16 -13.20
CA ALA A 296 0.17 16.00 -13.03
C ALA A 296 0.43 15.33 -11.67
N GLY A 297 1.70 15.16 -11.30
CA GLY A 297 2.10 14.62 -9.99
C GLY A 297 1.69 15.55 -8.83
N ASP A 298 1.72 16.87 -9.01
CA ASP A 298 1.23 17.83 -8.00
C ASP A 298 -0.28 17.66 -7.76
N LYS A 299 -1.07 17.56 -8.83
CA LYS A 299 -2.52 17.28 -8.76
C LYS A 299 -2.80 15.94 -8.09
N CYS A 300 -1.94 14.94 -8.35
CA CYS A 300 -2.05 13.63 -7.76
C CYS A 300 -1.80 13.66 -6.25
N ARG A 301 -0.79 14.40 -5.81
CA ARG A 301 -0.49 14.64 -4.39
C ARG A 301 -1.65 15.33 -3.68
N GLU A 302 -2.18 16.39 -4.30
CA GLU A 302 -3.35 17.11 -3.77
C GLU A 302 -4.57 16.20 -3.65
N ASP A 303 -4.88 15.41 -4.69
CA ASP A 303 -5.98 14.46 -4.68
C ASP A 303 -5.82 13.37 -3.60
N CYS A 304 -4.58 12.93 -3.36
CA CYS A 304 -4.26 11.97 -2.30
C CYS A 304 -4.33 12.55 -0.87
N ASN A 305 -4.37 13.87 -0.69
CA ASN A 305 -4.55 14.47 0.65
C ASN A 305 -5.87 14.05 1.30
N LYS A 306 -6.91 13.73 0.52
CA LYS A 306 -8.18 13.20 1.02
C LYS A 306 -8.00 11.89 1.80
N LEU A 307 -6.97 11.10 1.47
CA LEU A 307 -6.65 9.85 2.16
C LEU A 307 -6.22 10.07 3.62
N SER A 308 -5.78 11.28 3.98
CA SER A 308 -5.36 11.61 5.36
C SER A 308 -6.49 11.48 6.38
N ARG A 309 -7.75 11.40 5.92
CA ARG A 309 -8.91 11.08 6.77
C ARG A 309 -8.85 9.67 7.35
N LEU A 310 -8.19 8.74 6.66
CA LEU A 310 -8.24 7.30 6.92
C LEU A 310 -6.86 6.71 7.19
N PHE A 311 -5.82 7.32 6.62
CA PHE A 311 -4.45 6.81 6.60
C PHE A 311 -3.47 7.89 7.08
N ASN A 312 -2.30 7.46 7.51
CA ASN A 312 -1.15 8.34 7.67
C ASN A 312 -0.52 8.51 6.27
N VAL A 313 -0.75 9.66 5.64
CA VAL A 313 -0.25 9.94 4.29
C VAL A 313 1.05 10.74 4.37
N ARG A 314 2.04 10.31 3.58
CA ARG A 314 3.31 11.01 3.41
C ARG A 314 3.62 11.15 1.93
N HIS A 315 3.99 12.37 1.52
CA HIS A 315 4.42 12.64 0.16
C HIS A 315 5.95 12.70 0.10
N ILE A 316 6.54 12.00 -0.85
CA ILE A 316 7.98 12.04 -1.14
C ILE A 316 8.15 12.51 -2.58
N MET A 317 9.03 13.47 -2.76
CA MET A 317 9.43 13.94 -4.09
C MET A 317 10.52 13.02 -4.63
N PRO A 318 10.41 12.53 -5.87
CA PRO A 318 11.49 11.80 -6.53
C PRO A 318 12.69 12.72 -6.77
N LEU A 319 13.86 12.12 -7.01
CA LEU A 319 15.10 12.87 -7.26
C LEU A 319 15.15 13.47 -8.67
N VAL A 320 14.44 12.87 -9.60
CA VAL A 320 14.30 13.27 -11.01
C VAL A 320 12.83 13.48 -11.37
N ASP A 321 12.55 14.01 -12.56
CA ASP A 321 11.20 14.36 -12.95
C ASP A 321 10.30 13.11 -13.21
N ASP A 322 10.84 12.04 -13.81
CA ASP A 322 10.13 10.78 -14.12
C ASP A 322 10.74 9.63 -13.30
N ILE A 323 9.94 9.03 -12.42
CA ILE A 323 10.36 7.88 -11.58
C ILE A 323 10.80 6.69 -12.42
N GLY A 324 10.16 6.45 -13.57
CA GLY A 324 10.52 5.37 -14.49
C GLY A 324 11.93 5.52 -15.08
N GLU A 325 12.56 6.70 -14.98
CA GLU A 325 13.92 6.99 -15.43
C GLU A 325 14.97 6.91 -14.30
N MET A 326 14.54 6.82 -13.04
CA MET A 326 15.46 6.64 -11.91
C MET A 326 16.24 5.33 -12.03
N SER A 327 17.50 5.36 -11.59
CA SER A 327 18.27 4.13 -11.38
C SER A 327 17.76 3.35 -10.16
N VAL A 328 18.19 2.11 -10.03
CA VAL A 328 17.87 1.26 -8.86
C VAL A 328 18.38 1.92 -7.57
N GLU A 329 19.61 2.45 -7.60
CA GLU A 329 20.28 3.09 -6.47
C GLU A 329 19.56 4.37 -6.04
N GLU A 330 19.09 5.17 -7.00
CA GLU A 330 18.30 6.38 -6.72
C GLU A 330 16.97 6.05 -6.06
N VAL A 331 16.27 5.00 -6.52
CA VAL A 331 15.02 4.55 -5.88
C VAL A 331 15.28 4.02 -4.46
N GLN A 332 16.36 3.25 -4.25
CA GLN A 332 16.77 2.77 -2.94
C GLN A 332 17.17 3.90 -1.99
N GLY A 333 17.69 5.00 -2.53
CA GLY A 333 18.05 6.20 -1.77
C GLY A 333 16.86 7.05 -1.30
N LEU A 334 15.64 6.77 -1.78
CA LEU A 334 14.44 7.46 -1.31
C LEU A 334 14.18 7.15 0.17
N LYS A 335 13.89 8.19 0.95
CA LYS A 335 13.56 8.06 2.39
C LYS A 335 12.10 7.63 2.58
N LEU A 336 11.78 6.40 2.18
CA LEU A 336 10.43 5.81 2.19
C LEU A 336 9.90 5.48 3.60
#